data_ac6ee4ee96ed2a030050c47bb75777ae
#
_entry.id   ac6ee4ee96ed2a030050c47bb75777ae
#
_cell.length_a   1.000
_cell.length_b   1.000
_cell.length_c   1.000
_cell.angle_alpha   90.00
_cell.angle_beta   90.00
_cell.angle_gamma   90.00
#
_symmetry.space_group_name_H-M   'P 1'
#
loop_
_entity.id
_entity.type
_entity.pdbx_description
1 polymer ?
#
loop_
_entity_poly.entity_id
_entity_poly.type
_entity_poly.pdbx_seq_one_letter_code
_entity_poly.pdbx_strand_id
1 'polypeptide(L)'
;MAYAVEIIGDARMKDLLKGCSAINYHTHKADINGICVELNCQNKDFIDMWSDNFYHMSDHVRPHARIYCVEDDSELHAEYHIESFTMFLFNFDYYGWIKSVALGLAGNILERSHGIYSVHGAAIDIDGRGVTLIAPSKTGKTTQSWGLLRMDNSHLISDDWYFVQFGNGRPRITGSEKNCYIDADIGDVWEEYKPLVTGVKFDNKGRGIGNVRWIRGEGAVIPKSSVSVIILLKRDKEDPAIERRLGVDEALEYLESHDFCNPHQLVRGERDLALRREFFRRYLSECAVFMVNTVCTAEESQERIRKLIKEVI
;
A
#
# COMPACT_ATOMS: atom_id res chain seq x y z
N MET A 1 3.27 -5.97 -13.60
CA MET A 1 1.91 -5.39 -13.44
C MET A 1 0.92 -6.18 -14.28
N ALA A 2 -0.34 -6.23 -13.89
CA ALA A 2 -1.40 -6.86 -14.69
C ALA A 2 -1.89 -5.95 -15.84
N TYR A 3 -1.43 -4.71 -15.88
CA TYR A 3 -1.73 -3.71 -16.91
C TYR A 3 -0.46 -2.91 -17.27
N ALA A 4 -0.41 -2.42 -18.51
CA ALA A 4 0.65 -1.51 -18.96
C ALA A 4 0.29 -0.07 -18.57
N VAL A 5 1.32 0.74 -18.26
CA VAL A 5 1.18 2.20 -18.05
C VAL A 5 1.98 2.89 -19.16
N GLU A 6 1.29 3.65 -19.99
CA GLU A 6 1.90 4.47 -21.03
C GLU A 6 2.02 5.92 -20.55
N ILE A 7 3.18 6.53 -20.77
CA ILE A 7 3.37 7.96 -20.49
C ILE A 7 2.93 8.76 -21.70
N ILE A 8 1.99 9.68 -21.52
CA ILE A 8 1.41 10.49 -22.58
C ILE A 8 1.79 11.97 -22.45
N GLY A 9 1.78 12.67 -23.57
CA GLY A 9 1.99 14.13 -23.64
C GLY A 9 0.69 14.93 -23.68
N ASP A 10 0.84 16.27 -23.65
CA ASP A 10 -0.25 17.26 -23.59
C ASP A 10 -1.36 17.08 -24.64
N ALA A 11 -1.00 16.77 -25.90
CA ALA A 11 -1.98 16.63 -26.97
C ALA A 11 -2.94 15.47 -26.67
N ARG A 12 -2.39 14.30 -26.34
CA ARG A 12 -3.19 13.11 -26.01
C ARG A 12 -4.03 13.33 -24.76
N MET A 13 -3.46 13.95 -23.73
CA MET A 13 -4.17 14.28 -22.49
C MET A 13 -5.39 15.17 -22.76
N LYS A 14 -5.23 16.21 -23.62
CA LYS A 14 -6.34 17.12 -24.00
C LYS A 14 -7.46 16.40 -24.75
N ASP A 15 -7.11 15.49 -25.65
CA ASP A 15 -8.10 14.70 -26.40
C ASP A 15 -8.90 13.78 -25.46
N LEU A 16 -8.21 13.12 -24.51
CA LEU A 16 -8.87 12.28 -23.53
C LEU A 16 -9.79 13.08 -22.61
N LEU A 17 -9.35 14.22 -22.09
CA LEU A 17 -10.19 15.09 -21.26
C LEU A 17 -11.43 15.59 -22.00
N LYS A 18 -11.33 15.87 -23.31
CA LYS A 18 -12.48 16.24 -24.15
C LYS A 18 -13.48 15.07 -24.24
N GLY A 19 -13.00 13.83 -24.40
CA GLY A 19 -13.85 12.64 -24.36
C GLY A 19 -14.51 12.47 -22.98
N CYS A 20 -13.73 12.55 -21.91
CA CYS A 20 -14.22 12.44 -20.54
C CYS A 20 -15.25 13.52 -20.17
N SER A 21 -15.19 14.73 -20.76
CA SER A 21 -16.14 15.82 -20.46
C SER A 21 -17.59 15.52 -20.89
N ALA A 22 -17.79 14.54 -21.76
CA ALA A 22 -19.11 14.09 -22.20
C ALA A 22 -19.69 12.98 -21.32
N ILE A 23 -18.90 12.43 -20.40
CA ILE A 23 -19.27 11.30 -19.54
C ILE A 23 -19.79 11.83 -18.20
N ASN A 24 -20.90 11.26 -17.73
CA ASN A 24 -21.43 11.58 -16.39
C ASN A 24 -20.75 10.70 -15.34
N TYR A 25 -19.69 11.21 -14.72
CA TYR A 25 -18.95 10.54 -13.65
C TYR A 25 -19.55 10.77 -12.27
N HIS A 26 -19.47 9.77 -11.42
CA HIS A 26 -19.42 9.99 -9.97
C HIS A 26 -18.01 10.44 -9.61
N THR A 27 -17.89 11.53 -8.86
CA THR A 27 -16.61 12.13 -8.52
C THR A 27 -16.42 12.14 -7.00
N HIS A 28 -15.32 11.58 -6.52
CA HIS A 28 -14.96 11.59 -5.11
C HIS A 28 -13.48 11.92 -4.90
N LYS A 29 -13.18 12.64 -3.81
CA LYS A 29 -11.83 13.05 -3.43
C LYS A 29 -11.35 12.29 -2.21
N ALA A 30 -10.14 11.76 -2.29
CA ALA A 30 -9.44 11.10 -1.18
C ALA A 30 -8.30 11.96 -0.66
N ASP A 31 -8.12 11.94 0.66
CA ASP A 31 -6.91 12.38 1.33
C ASP A 31 -5.95 11.18 1.46
N ILE A 32 -4.85 11.22 0.72
CA ILE A 32 -3.79 10.23 0.80
C ILE A 32 -2.52 10.91 1.30
N ASN A 33 -2.31 10.90 2.60
CA ASN A 33 -1.19 11.55 3.27
C ASN A 33 -1.04 13.05 2.91
N GLY A 34 -2.17 13.77 2.86
CA GLY A 34 -2.24 15.18 2.50
C GLY A 34 -2.33 15.46 0.99
N ILE A 35 -2.21 14.45 0.15
CA ILE A 35 -2.40 14.58 -1.30
C ILE A 35 -3.86 14.32 -1.65
N CYS A 36 -4.51 15.32 -2.25
CA CYS A 36 -5.87 15.20 -2.77
C CYS A 36 -5.85 14.45 -4.10
N VAL A 37 -6.37 13.21 -4.11
CA VAL A 37 -6.56 12.41 -5.33
C VAL A 37 -8.04 12.35 -5.65
N GLU A 38 -8.43 12.75 -6.86
CA GLU A 38 -9.80 12.74 -7.34
C GLU A 38 -10.03 11.53 -8.24
N LEU A 39 -11.03 10.71 -7.90
CA LEU A 39 -11.50 9.61 -8.73
C LEU A 39 -12.77 10.03 -9.46
N ASN A 40 -12.77 9.85 -10.79
CA ASN A 40 -13.92 10.02 -11.69
C ASN A 40 -14.27 8.66 -12.28
N CYS A 41 -15.36 8.04 -11.84
CA CYS A 41 -15.76 6.70 -12.25
C CYS A 41 -17.28 6.60 -12.41
N GLN A 42 -17.75 5.82 -13.41
CA GLN A 42 -19.18 5.56 -13.59
C GLN A 42 -19.67 4.40 -12.71
N ASN A 43 -18.77 3.51 -12.32
CA ASN A 43 -19.09 2.37 -11.45
C ASN A 43 -19.29 2.83 -10.00
N LYS A 44 -20.55 2.78 -9.54
CA LYS A 44 -20.91 3.21 -8.18
C LYS A 44 -20.30 2.33 -7.10
N ASP A 45 -20.16 1.03 -7.32
CA ASP A 45 -19.54 0.12 -6.34
C ASP A 45 -18.08 0.51 -6.08
N PHE A 46 -17.34 0.96 -7.11
CA PHE A 46 -15.96 1.44 -6.94
C PHE A 46 -15.91 2.76 -6.16
N ILE A 47 -16.86 3.65 -6.37
CA ILE A 47 -16.98 4.89 -5.61
C ILE A 47 -17.32 4.63 -4.14
N ASP A 48 -18.21 3.67 -3.86
CA ASP A 48 -18.56 3.28 -2.50
C ASP A 48 -17.33 2.66 -1.80
N MET A 49 -16.62 1.74 -2.46
CA MET A 49 -15.35 1.18 -1.95
C MET A 49 -14.28 2.25 -1.72
N TRP A 50 -14.16 3.23 -2.61
CA TRP A 50 -13.24 4.37 -2.46
C TRP A 50 -13.54 5.18 -1.21
N SER A 51 -14.81 5.51 -0.98
CA SER A 51 -15.27 6.27 0.18
C SER A 51 -15.06 5.52 1.50
N ASP A 52 -15.17 4.20 1.47
CA ASP A 52 -14.89 3.35 2.63
C ASP A 52 -13.38 3.18 2.87
N ASN A 53 -12.58 3.13 1.82
CA ASN A 53 -11.14 2.85 1.92
C ASN A 53 -10.32 4.08 2.31
N PHE A 54 -10.66 5.28 1.81
CA PHE A 54 -9.89 6.51 2.02
C PHE A 54 -10.62 7.53 2.89
N TYR A 55 -9.87 8.38 3.58
CA TYR A 55 -10.42 9.58 4.16
C TYR A 55 -10.89 10.54 3.07
N HIS A 56 -12.03 11.17 3.28
CA HIS A 56 -12.55 12.17 2.33
C HIS A 56 -11.74 13.46 2.40
N MET A 57 -11.37 14.00 1.24
CA MET A 57 -10.83 15.35 1.11
C MET A 57 -11.96 16.30 0.75
N SER A 58 -11.98 17.49 1.35
CA SER A 58 -13.00 18.51 1.07
C SER A 58 -13.14 18.81 -0.42
N ASP A 59 -14.36 18.95 -0.91
CA ASP A 59 -14.69 19.26 -2.31
C ASP A 59 -14.13 20.64 -2.76
N HIS A 60 -13.86 21.55 -1.83
CA HIS A 60 -13.22 22.84 -2.10
C HIS A 60 -11.72 22.76 -2.39
N VAL A 61 -11.08 21.63 -2.03
CA VAL A 61 -9.65 21.45 -2.33
C VAL A 61 -9.47 21.08 -3.79
N ARG A 62 -8.59 21.84 -4.49
CA ARG A 62 -8.19 21.48 -5.86
C ARG A 62 -7.40 20.16 -5.81
N PRO A 63 -7.76 19.15 -6.63
CA PRO A 63 -7.04 17.88 -6.63
C PRO A 63 -5.59 18.07 -7.13
N HIS A 64 -4.67 17.38 -6.45
CA HIS A 64 -3.27 17.29 -6.85
C HIS A 64 -3.08 16.25 -7.97
N ALA A 65 -3.92 15.20 -7.95
CA ALA A 65 -3.94 14.17 -9.00
C ALA A 65 -5.38 13.81 -9.36
N ARG A 66 -5.59 13.29 -10.58
CA ARG A 66 -6.89 12.85 -11.09
C ARG A 66 -6.80 11.47 -11.71
N ILE A 67 -7.84 10.69 -11.49
CA ILE A 67 -8.04 9.39 -12.12
C ILE A 67 -9.38 9.44 -12.86
N TYR A 68 -9.37 9.06 -14.12
CA TYR A 68 -10.55 8.86 -14.95
C TYR A 68 -10.66 7.38 -15.31
N CYS A 69 -11.74 6.72 -14.92
CA CYS A 69 -12.07 5.39 -15.40
C CYS A 69 -12.83 5.52 -16.73
N VAL A 70 -12.27 4.95 -17.78
CA VAL A 70 -12.81 5.01 -19.15
C VAL A 70 -13.21 3.61 -19.58
N GLU A 71 -14.41 3.46 -20.11
CA GLU A 71 -14.89 2.22 -20.71
C GLU A 71 -14.97 2.42 -22.23
N ASP A 72 -14.23 1.63 -22.99
CA ASP A 72 -14.20 1.64 -24.45
C ASP A 72 -13.88 0.24 -25.01
N ASP A 73 -13.68 0.14 -26.31
CA ASP A 73 -13.38 -1.12 -27.02
C ASP A 73 -11.87 -1.50 -26.97
N SER A 74 -11.04 -0.75 -26.24
CA SER A 74 -9.59 -1.04 -26.12
C SER A 74 -9.30 -2.19 -25.15
N GLU A 75 -8.05 -2.67 -25.16
CA GLU A 75 -7.56 -3.59 -24.14
C GLU A 75 -7.33 -2.87 -22.80
N LEU A 76 -7.23 -3.64 -21.73
CA LEU A 76 -6.91 -3.14 -20.38
C LEU A 76 -5.54 -2.45 -20.36
N HIS A 77 -5.51 -1.15 -20.15
CA HIS A 77 -4.28 -0.36 -20.04
C HIS A 77 -4.50 0.92 -19.23
N ALA A 78 -3.42 1.64 -18.96
CA ALA A 78 -3.45 2.94 -18.32
C ALA A 78 -2.59 3.95 -19.08
N GLU A 79 -3.06 5.19 -19.20
CA GLU A 79 -2.32 6.30 -19.76
C GLU A 79 -2.07 7.37 -18.68
N TYR A 80 -0.82 7.76 -18.49
CA TYR A 80 -0.40 8.68 -17.43
C TYR A 80 0.25 9.95 -17.98
N HIS A 81 -0.35 11.09 -17.69
CA HIS A 81 0.23 12.40 -17.93
C HIS A 81 0.93 12.90 -16.67
N ILE A 82 2.27 12.83 -16.67
CA ILE A 82 3.11 13.05 -15.47
C ILE A 82 3.01 14.49 -14.98
N GLU A 83 3.01 15.48 -15.90
CA GLU A 83 3.07 16.90 -15.53
C GLU A 83 1.82 17.38 -14.78
N SER A 84 0.65 16.80 -15.07
CA SER A 84 -0.61 17.12 -14.38
C SER A 84 -1.03 16.05 -13.38
N PHE A 85 -0.26 15.01 -13.20
CA PHE A 85 -0.60 13.83 -12.37
C PHE A 85 -2.00 13.29 -12.70
N THR A 86 -2.32 13.21 -14.00
CA THR A 86 -3.62 12.73 -14.47
C THR A 86 -3.48 11.33 -15.08
N MET A 87 -4.28 10.40 -14.59
CA MET A 87 -4.31 9.00 -15.01
C MET A 87 -5.65 8.67 -15.68
N PHE A 88 -5.60 7.99 -16.82
CA PHE A 88 -6.74 7.41 -17.49
C PHE A 88 -6.62 5.88 -17.42
N LEU A 89 -7.65 5.23 -16.87
CA LEU A 89 -7.71 3.78 -16.67
C LEU A 89 -8.76 3.20 -17.61
N PHE A 90 -8.31 2.44 -18.60
CA PHE A 90 -9.18 1.87 -19.63
C PHE A 90 -9.60 0.46 -19.24
N ASN A 91 -10.93 0.24 -19.14
CA ASN A 91 -11.57 -1.06 -18.89
C ASN A 91 -11.14 -1.74 -17.58
N PHE A 92 -10.86 -0.95 -16.54
CA PHE A 92 -10.51 -1.47 -15.21
C PHE A 92 -11.75 -2.03 -14.51
N ASP A 93 -11.81 -3.33 -14.31
CA ASP A 93 -12.91 -4.09 -13.68
C ASP A 93 -12.62 -4.50 -12.23
N TYR A 94 -11.50 -4.02 -11.66
CA TYR A 94 -11.04 -4.41 -10.33
C TYR A 94 -10.60 -3.21 -9.49
N TYR A 95 -11.33 -2.97 -8.37
CA TYR A 95 -11.08 -1.84 -7.48
C TYR A 95 -9.65 -1.82 -6.92
N GLY A 96 -9.08 -2.98 -6.60
CA GLY A 96 -7.71 -3.06 -6.06
C GLY A 96 -6.64 -2.42 -6.95
N TRP A 97 -6.83 -2.41 -8.27
CA TRP A 97 -5.91 -1.71 -9.18
C TRP A 97 -6.14 -0.20 -9.16
N ILE A 98 -7.39 0.27 -9.11
CA ILE A 98 -7.73 1.70 -9.00
C ILE A 98 -7.14 2.26 -7.70
N LYS A 99 -7.32 1.53 -6.57
CA LYS A 99 -6.71 1.85 -5.29
C LYS A 99 -5.19 1.97 -5.40
N SER A 100 -4.52 0.98 -5.99
CA SER A 100 -3.06 0.95 -6.12
C SER A 100 -2.52 2.07 -6.99
N VAL A 101 -3.26 2.44 -8.06
CA VAL A 101 -2.94 3.61 -8.90
C VAL A 101 -3.03 4.90 -8.10
N ALA A 102 -4.07 5.07 -7.28
CA ALA A 102 -4.23 6.25 -6.43
C ALA A 102 -3.06 6.41 -5.45
N LEU A 103 -2.67 5.31 -4.80
CA LEU A 103 -1.52 5.27 -3.90
C LEU A 103 -0.20 5.54 -4.63
N GLY A 104 -0.06 5.00 -5.85
CA GLY A 104 1.08 5.27 -6.72
C GLY A 104 1.17 6.73 -7.17
N LEU A 105 0.05 7.38 -7.51
CA LEU A 105 0.00 8.82 -7.84
C LEU A 105 0.39 9.68 -6.64
N ALA A 106 -0.22 9.44 -5.48
CA ALA A 106 0.14 10.16 -4.25
C ALA A 106 1.62 9.96 -3.91
N GLY A 107 2.13 8.71 -4.01
CA GLY A 107 3.55 8.39 -3.81
C GLY A 107 4.45 9.13 -4.79
N ASN A 108 4.11 9.20 -6.06
CA ASN A 108 4.90 9.91 -7.07
C ASN A 108 5.01 11.41 -6.77
N ILE A 109 3.91 12.05 -6.35
CA ILE A 109 3.91 13.48 -5.95
C ILE A 109 4.77 13.67 -4.69
N LEU A 110 4.56 12.84 -3.67
CA LEU A 110 5.25 12.93 -2.38
C LEU A 110 6.77 12.75 -2.53
N GLU A 111 7.20 11.79 -3.35
CA GLU A 111 8.63 11.55 -3.62
C GLU A 111 9.29 12.70 -4.37
N ARG A 112 8.64 13.20 -5.43
CA ARG A 112 9.21 14.26 -6.29
C ARG A 112 9.24 15.62 -5.62
N SER A 113 8.25 15.92 -4.76
CA SER A 113 8.04 17.30 -4.25
C SER A 113 8.28 17.45 -2.76
N HIS A 114 8.22 16.37 -1.98
CA HIS A 114 8.22 16.45 -0.52
C HIS A 114 9.27 15.57 0.17
N GLY A 115 10.03 14.74 -0.56
CA GLY A 115 11.01 13.81 0.02
C GLY A 115 10.35 12.80 0.97
N ILE A 116 9.11 12.42 0.68
CA ILE A 116 8.33 11.40 1.39
C ILE A 116 8.17 10.21 0.45
N TYR A 117 8.58 9.04 0.87
CA TYR A 117 8.72 7.87 0.01
C TYR A 117 7.64 6.85 0.31
N SER A 118 7.00 6.31 -0.72
CA SER A 118 6.01 5.25 -0.58
C SER A 118 6.67 3.87 -0.48
N VAL A 119 6.08 3.01 0.34
CA VAL A 119 6.46 1.59 0.46
C VAL A 119 5.22 0.73 0.36
N HIS A 120 5.22 -0.24 -0.56
CA HIS A 120 4.21 -1.29 -0.60
C HIS A 120 4.54 -2.32 0.48
N GLY A 121 3.89 -2.20 1.62
CA GLY A 121 4.12 -2.99 2.81
C GLY A 121 3.10 -2.68 3.90
N ALA A 122 3.08 -3.50 4.95
CA ALA A 122 2.28 -3.25 6.14
C ALA A 122 3.10 -2.51 7.21
N ALA A 123 2.44 -1.69 8.00
CA ALA A 123 3.03 -0.91 9.08
C ALA A 123 2.17 -0.98 10.34
N ILE A 124 2.76 -1.45 11.42
CA ILE A 124 2.14 -1.67 12.73
C ILE A 124 2.96 -0.92 13.77
N ASP A 125 2.31 -0.24 14.68
CA ASP A 125 2.97 0.26 15.90
C ASP A 125 2.82 -0.80 17.02
N ILE A 126 3.89 -1.06 17.73
CA ILE A 126 3.92 -1.93 18.90
C ILE A 126 4.65 -1.18 20.00
N ASP A 127 3.98 -0.91 21.11
CA ASP A 127 4.52 -0.16 22.24
C ASP A 127 5.19 1.17 21.87
N GLY A 128 4.59 1.93 20.91
CA GLY A 128 5.08 3.21 20.44
C GLY A 128 6.23 3.13 19.43
N ARG A 129 6.49 1.95 18.87
CA ARG A 129 7.54 1.72 17.88
C ARG A 129 7.02 1.03 16.63
N GLY A 130 7.35 1.61 15.47
CA GLY A 130 6.94 1.09 14.18
C GLY A 130 7.68 -0.18 13.79
N VAL A 131 6.92 -1.17 13.39
CA VAL A 131 7.36 -2.42 12.76
C VAL A 131 6.74 -2.48 11.36
N THR A 132 7.55 -2.72 10.35
CA THR A 132 7.06 -2.80 8.97
C THR A 132 7.34 -4.16 8.34
N LEU A 133 6.39 -4.64 7.54
CA LEU A 133 6.51 -5.89 6.79
C LEU A 133 6.51 -5.56 5.30
N ILE A 134 7.58 -5.94 4.61
CA ILE A 134 7.72 -5.76 3.16
C ILE A 134 7.89 -7.12 2.52
N ALA A 135 7.13 -7.39 1.47
CA ALA A 135 7.07 -8.73 0.91
C ALA A 135 6.55 -8.76 -0.53
N PRO A 136 7.01 -9.69 -1.35
CA PRO A 136 6.35 -10.04 -2.59
C PRO A 136 4.92 -10.57 -2.34
N SER A 137 4.09 -10.54 -3.37
CA SER A 137 2.73 -11.07 -3.28
C SER A 137 2.73 -12.56 -2.85
N LYS A 138 1.72 -12.95 -2.05
CA LYS A 138 1.50 -14.33 -1.57
C LYS A 138 2.56 -14.89 -0.61
N THR A 139 3.38 -14.06 0.00
CA THR A 139 4.35 -14.47 1.04
C THR A 139 3.80 -14.35 2.47
N GLY A 140 2.54 -13.97 2.64
CA GLY A 140 1.89 -13.89 3.95
C GLY A 140 1.95 -12.52 4.62
N LYS A 141 2.24 -11.42 3.88
CA LYS A 141 2.29 -10.05 4.44
C LYS A 141 1.03 -9.72 5.25
N THR A 142 -0.15 -9.78 4.65
CA THR A 142 -1.44 -9.48 5.31
C THR A 142 -1.68 -10.41 6.49
N THR A 143 -1.46 -11.73 6.34
CA THR A 143 -1.58 -12.71 7.41
C THR A 143 -0.74 -12.31 8.62
N GLN A 144 0.54 -11.97 8.41
CA GLN A 144 1.46 -11.65 9.52
C GLN A 144 1.21 -10.26 10.11
N SER A 145 0.82 -9.27 9.32
CA SER A 145 0.45 -7.95 9.84
C SER A 145 -0.78 -8.02 10.75
N TRP A 146 -1.82 -8.75 10.35
CA TRP A 146 -3.01 -8.97 11.16
C TRP A 146 -2.73 -9.85 12.39
N GLY A 147 -1.78 -10.80 12.26
CA GLY A 147 -1.24 -11.54 13.40
C GLY A 147 -0.56 -10.63 14.44
N LEU A 148 0.17 -9.59 14.01
CA LEU A 148 0.78 -8.61 14.91
C LEU A 148 -0.27 -7.75 15.63
N LEU A 149 -1.37 -7.42 14.98
CA LEU A 149 -2.47 -6.68 15.61
C LEU A 149 -3.16 -7.45 16.74
N ARG A 150 -2.90 -8.73 16.92
CA ARG A 150 -3.36 -9.54 18.08
C ARG A 150 -2.56 -9.27 19.34
N MET A 151 -1.40 -8.60 19.24
CA MET A 151 -0.61 -8.25 20.41
C MET A 151 -1.27 -7.10 21.18
N ASP A 152 -1.05 -7.09 22.50
CA ASP A 152 -1.39 -5.95 23.33
C ASP A 152 -0.58 -4.72 22.89
N ASN A 153 -1.15 -3.53 23.06
CA ASN A 153 -0.54 -2.25 22.66
C ASN A 153 -0.08 -2.18 21.18
N SER A 154 -0.73 -2.98 20.32
CA SER A 154 -0.49 -2.92 18.87
C SER A 154 -1.55 -2.08 18.17
N HIS A 155 -1.11 -1.25 17.23
CA HIS A 155 -1.97 -0.35 16.46
C HIS A 155 -1.61 -0.41 14.98
N LEU A 156 -2.63 -0.46 14.13
CA LEU A 156 -2.44 -0.40 12.69
C LEU A 156 -2.07 1.03 12.26
N ILE A 157 -1.08 1.14 11.37
CA ILE A 157 -0.79 2.36 10.63
C ILE A 157 -1.29 2.20 9.20
N SER A 158 -0.92 1.08 8.55
CA SER A 158 -1.41 0.68 7.23
C SER A 158 -1.16 -0.80 7.02
N ASP A 159 -2.02 -1.50 6.26
CA ASP A 159 -1.84 -2.92 5.97
C ASP A 159 -1.26 -3.19 4.58
N ASP A 160 -1.24 -2.20 3.69
CA ASP A 160 -0.81 -2.42 2.31
C ASP A 160 0.19 -1.37 1.78
N TRP A 161 0.00 -0.09 2.10
CA TRP A 161 0.90 0.98 1.72
C TRP A 161 1.14 1.94 2.89
N TYR A 162 2.39 2.40 3.04
CA TYR A 162 2.73 3.45 3.98
C TYR A 162 3.76 4.41 3.38
N PHE A 163 3.88 5.59 3.97
CA PHE A 163 4.82 6.62 3.54
C PHE A 163 5.90 6.83 4.58
N VAL A 164 7.14 6.98 4.12
CA VAL A 164 8.33 7.15 4.97
C VAL A 164 8.89 8.55 4.78
N GLN A 165 9.12 9.24 5.89
CA GLN A 165 9.78 10.54 5.93
C GLN A 165 10.98 10.47 6.85
N PHE A 166 12.13 10.93 6.37
CA PHE A 166 13.32 11.09 7.17
C PHE A 166 13.34 12.46 7.85
N GLY A 167 13.90 12.49 9.06
CA GLY A 167 14.06 13.72 9.85
C GLY A 167 15.23 13.59 10.81
N ASN A 168 15.20 14.34 11.90
CA ASN A 168 16.17 14.19 12.98
C ASN A 168 15.74 13.00 13.87
N GLY A 169 16.38 11.85 13.71
CA GLY A 169 16.07 10.61 14.42
C GLY A 169 15.59 9.51 13.49
N ARG A 170 14.83 8.54 14.03
CA ARG A 170 14.34 7.38 13.27
C ARG A 170 13.37 7.78 12.17
N PRO A 171 13.30 6.99 11.06
CA PRO A 171 12.33 7.21 10.00
C PRO A 171 10.91 7.22 10.55
N ARG A 172 10.12 8.21 10.14
CA ARG A 172 8.71 8.30 10.50
C ARG A 172 7.87 7.67 9.40
N ILE A 173 6.89 6.90 9.80
CA ILE A 173 5.89 6.32 8.89
C ILE A 173 4.52 6.91 9.13
N THR A 174 3.75 7.05 8.05
CA THR A 174 2.35 7.48 8.05
C THR A 174 1.51 6.52 7.22
N GLY A 175 0.25 6.34 7.61
CA GLY A 175 -0.70 5.51 6.86
C GLY A 175 -1.18 6.18 5.59
N SER A 176 -1.70 5.37 4.69
CA SER A 176 -2.23 5.80 3.39
C SER A 176 -3.75 5.70 3.30
N GLU A 177 -4.38 4.86 4.13
CA GLU A 177 -5.77 4.44 4.00
C GLU A 177 -6.52 4.59 5.33
N LYS A 178 -7.83 4.80 5.26
CA LYS A 178 -8.72 4.85 6.41
C LYS A 178 -9.03 3.44 6.94
N ASN A 179 -9.31 2.52 6.02
CA ASN A 179 -9.68 1.14 6.28
C ASN A 179 -8.90 0.19 5.37
N CYS A 180 -8.86 -1.09 5.74
CA CYS A 180 -8.07 -2.11 5.09
C CYS A 180 -8.81 -2.76 3.91
N TYR A 181 -8.10 -3.06 2.83
CA TYR A 181 -8.61 -3.87 1.73
C TYR A 181 -8.19 -5.32 1.91
N ILE A 182 -9.09 -6.14 2.49
CA ILE A 182 -8.81 -7.48 3.01
C ILE A 182 -9.36 -8.59 2.12
N ASP A 183 -8.72 -9.76 2.20
CA ASP A 183 -9.25 -11.01 1.69
C ASP A 183 -10.22 -11.65 2.71
N ALA A 184 -11.20 -12.41 2.22
CA ALA A 184 -12.20 -13.07 3.07
C ALA A 184 -11.60 -14.15 3.98
N ASP A 185 -10.43 -14.69 3.65
CA ASP A 185 -9.77 -15.78 4.38
C ASP A 185 -9.09 -15.36 5.69
N ILE A 186 -8.98 -14.04 5.96
CA ILE A 186 -8.32 -13.56 7.18
C ILE A 186 -8.99 -14.08 8.45
N GLY A 187 -10.31 -14.27 8.43
CA GLY A 187 -11.08 -14.83 9.54
C GLY A 187 -10.88 -16.35 9.72
N ASP A 188 -10.42 -17.05 8.68
CA ASP A 188 -10.10 -18.48 8.75
C ASP A 188 -8.70 -18.71 9.34
N VAL A 189 -7.79 -17.77 9.09
CA VAL A 189 -6.43 -17.80 9.65
C VAL A 189 -6.41 -17.32 11.10
N TRP A 190 -7.13 -16.23 11.39
CA TRP A 190 -7.22 -15.62 12.72
C TRP A 190 -8.68 -15.50 13.15
N GLU A 191 -9.13 -16.42 13.99
CA GLU A 191 -10.54 -16.61 14.33
C GLU A 191 -11.21 -15.35 14.91
N GLU A 192 -10.44 -14.52 15.63
CA GLU A 192 -10.92 -13.26 16.20
C GLU A 192 -11.39 -12.24 15.15
N TYR A 193 -10.99 -12.39 13.88
CA TYR A 193 -11.43 -11.51 12.78
C TYR A 193 -12.66 -12.03 12.01
N LYS A 194 -13.20 -13.21 12.34
CA LYS A 194 -14.45 -13.71 11.75
C LYS A 194 -15.60 -12.70 11.79
N PRO A 195 -15.86 -12.00 12.93
CA PRO A 195 -16.91 -10.99 12.96
C PRO A 195 -16.70 -9.82 12.00
N LEU A 196 -15.43 -9.42 11.76
CA LEU A 196 -15.11 -8.40 10.77
C LEU A 196 -15.48 -8.86 9.37
N VAL A 197 -15.02 -10.05 8.98
CA VAL A 197 -15.28 -10.65 7.65
C VAL A 197 -16.78 -10.79 7.39
N THR A 198 -17.56 -11.19 8.39
CA THR A 198 -19.02 -11.32 8.27
C THR A 198 -19.72 -9.99 7.97
N GLY A 199 -19.16 -8.87 8.42
CA GLY A 199 -19.71 -7.52 8.21
C GLY A 199 -19.26 -6.83 6.92
N VAL A 200 -18.39 -7.43 6.13
CA VAL A 200 -17.80 -6.81 4.93
C VAL A 200 -18.50 -7.29 3.66
N LYS A 201 -18.82 -6.37 2.74
CA LYS A 201 -19.24 -6.69 1.38
C LYS A 201 -17.98 -6.99 0.55
N PHE A 202 -17.88 -8.20 0.03
CA PHE A 202 -16.78 -8.62 -0.83
C PHE A 202 -17.11 -8.42 -2.30
N ASP A 203 -16.11 -8.06 -3.09
CA ASP A 203 -16.17 -7.97 -4.55
C ASP A 203 -16.08 -9.37 -5.21
N ASN A 204 -16.11 -9.40 -6.53
CA ASN A 204 -16.00 -10.63 -7.33
C ASN A 204 -14.62 -11.30 -7.26
N LYS A 205 -13.61 -10.66 -6.68
CA LYS A 205 -12.28 -11.20 -6.42
C LYS A 205 -12.11 -11.70 -4.98
N GLY A 206 -13.18 -11.63 -4.16
CA GLY A 206 -13.16 -12.03 -2.76
C GLY A 206 -12.48 -11.02 -1.84
N ARG A 207 -12.45 -9.74 -2.23
CA ARG A 207 -11.88 -8.65 -1.44
C ARG A 207 -12.90 -7.60 -1.05
N GLY A 208 -12.73 -7.00 0.12
CA GLY A 208 -13.62 -5.96 0.61
C GLY A 208 -12.94 -5.02 1.59
N ILE A 209 -13.62 -3.91 1.93
CA ILE A 209 -13.08 -2.91 2.84
C ILE A 209 -13.49 -3.25 4.28
N GLY A 210 -12.50 -3.64 5.10
CA GLY A 210 -12.68 -3.99 6.50
C GLY A 210 -12.18 -2.87 7.42
N ASN A 211 -13.00 -2.50 8.40
CA ASN A 211 -12.61 -1.54 9.43
C ASN A 211 -12.18 -2.26 10.70
N VAL A 212 -10.89 -2.36 10.94
CA VAL A 212 -10.32 -3.06 12.10
C VAL A 212 -10.81 -2.49 13.46
N ARG A 213 -11.26 -1.22 13.48
CA ARG A 213 -11.83 -0.59 14.68
C ARG A 213 -13.09 -1.28 15.19
N TRP A 214 -13.84 -1.96 14.31
CA TRP A 214 -15.02 -2.72 14.73
C TRP A 214 -14.70 -3.91 15.65
N ILE A 215 -13.48 -4.42 15.57
CA ILE A 215 -13.04 -5.56 16.38
C ILE A 215 -12.11 -5.12 17.51
N ARG A 216 -11.23 -4.14 17.25
CA ARG A 216 -10.18 -3.73 18.18
C ARG A 216 -10.45 -2.39 18.90
N GLY A 217 -11.58 -1.71 18.57
CA GLY A 217 -11.92 -0.40 19.10
C GLY A 217 -11.27 0.77 18.35
N GLU A 218 -11.70 2.00 18.67
CA GLU A 218 -11.28 3.21 17.95
C GLU A 218 -9.77 3.45 17.98
N GLY A 219 -9.08 3.09 19.04
CA GLY A 219 -7.62 3.20 19.16
C GLY A 219 -6.83 2.20 18.32
N ALA A 220 -7.49 1.26 17.63
CA ALA A 220 -6.80 0.24 16.84
C ALA A 220 -5.97 0.79 15.68
N VAL A 221 -6.28 2.00 15.20
CA VAL A 221 -5.58 2.66 14.09
C VAL A 221 -4.99 3.99 14.55
N ILE A 222 -3.70 4.18 14.32
CA ILE A 222 -3.01 5.44 14.58
C ILE A 222 -2.39 5.99 13.30
N PRO A 223 -2.27 7.31 13.16
CA PRO A 223 -1.85 7.90 11.88
C PRO A 223 -0.36 7.77 11.57
N LYS A 224 0.49 7.58 12.59
CA LYS A 224 1.95 7.61 12.41
C LYS A 224 2.69 6.94 13.55
N SER A 225 3.92 6.46 13.25
CA SER A 225 4.91 5.98 14.24
C SER A 225 6.34 6.22 13.74
N SER A 226 7.33 5.85 14.56
CA SER A 226 8.76 5.86 14.19
C SER A 226 9.27 4.43 14.05
N VAL A 227 9.84 4.08 12.91
CA VAL A 227 10.25 2.70 12.60
C VAL A 227 11.49 2.29 13.38
N SER A 228 11.42 1.10 13.94
CA SER A 228 12.54 0.44 14.61
C SER A 228 12.94 -0.85 13.92
N VAL A 229 11.96 -1.55 13.33
CA VAL A 229 12.15 -2.91 12.78
C VAL A 229 11.53 -2.99 11.39
N ILE A 230 12.27 -3.56 10.46
CA ILE A 230 11.80 -3.94 9.12
C ILE A 230 11.89 -5.46 9.01
N ILE A 231 10.78 -6.11 8.73
CA ILE A 231 10.69 -7.54 8.44
C ILE A 231 10.48 -7.72 6.94
N LEU A 232 11.44 -8.33 6.27
CA LEU A 232 11.28 -8.80 4.90
C LEU A 232 10.75 -10.23 4.95
N LEU A 233 9.66 -10.51 4.22
CA LEU A 233 9.09 -11.85 4.17
C LEU A 233 9.41 -12.51 2.83
N LYS A 234 9.75 -13.78 2.88
CA LYS A 234 9.81 -14.67 1.72
C LYS A 234 9.04 -15.96 1.99
N ARG A 235 8.78 -16.73 0.95
CA ARG A 235 8.26 -18.09 1.05
C ARG A 235 9.03 -18.99 0.09
N ASP A 236 10.09 -19.59 0.60
CA ASP A 236 11.03 -20.39 -0.16
C ASP A 236 11.29 -21.71 0.58
N LYS A 237 10.81 -22.81 0.00
CA LYS A 237 10.90 -24.15 0.60
C LYS A 237 12.31 -24.73 0.51
N GLU A 238 13.13 -24.21 -0.40
CA GLU A 238 14.52 -24.68 -0.61
C GLU A 238 15.50 -24.00 0.34
N ASP A 239 15.13 -22.85 0.92
CA ASP A 239 15.97 -22.20 1.94
C ASP A 239 15.65 -22.72 3.34
N PRO A 240 16.59 -23.44 3.98
CA PRO A 240 16.41 -23.94 5.35
C PRO A 240 16.40 -22.86 6.42
N ALA A 241 16.91 -21.65 6.11
CA ALA A 241 16.96 -20.54 7.06
C ALA A 241 15.56 -19.93 7.23
N ILE A 242 14.95 -20.15 8.38
CA ILE A 242 13.60 -19.66 8.67
C ILE A 242 13.63 -18.18 9.08
N GLU A 243 14.63 -17.74 9.84
CA GLU A 243 14.80 -16.38 10.28
C GLU A 243 16.28 -15.99 10.30
N ARG A 244 16.60 -14.75 9.92
CA ARG A 244 17.95 -14.20 10.03
C ARG A 244 17.95 -12.69 10.02
N ARG A 245 18.91 -12.09 10.71
CA ARG A 245 19.18 -10.66 10.61
C ARG A 245 19.92 -10.38 9.30
N LEU A 246 19.56 -9.28 8.63
CA LEU A 246 20.16 -8.86 7.37
C LEU A 246 21.06 -7.64 7.54
N GLY A 247 22.15 -7.62 6.76
CA GLY A 247 22.88 -6.39 6.45
C GLY A 247 22.12 -5.53 5.42
N VAL A 248 22.50 -4.26 5.32
CA VAL A 248 21.83 -3.29 4.41
C VAL A 248 21.94 -3.74 2.95
N ASP A 249 23.12 -4.17 2.52
CA ASP A 249 23.35 -4.55 1.10
C ASP A 249 22.56 -5.80 0.74
N GLU A 250 22.53 -6.80 1.60
CA GLU A 250 21.76 -8.03 1.41
C GLU A 250 20.26 -7.78 1.36
N ALA A 251 19.75 -6.93 2.26
CA ALA A 251 18.34 -6.54 2.26
C ALA A 251 17.96 -5.75 1.01
N LEU A 252 18.84 -4.87 0.55
CA LEU A 252 18.64 -4.08 -0.66
C LEU A 252 18.65 -4.97 -1.91
N GLU A 253 19.58 -5.92 -2.02
CA GLU A 253 19.63 -6.90 -3.10
C GLU A 253 18.34 -7.72 -3.18
N TYR A 254 17.82 -8.16 -2.02
CA TYR A 254 16.54 -8.83 -1.96
C TYR A 254 15.39 -7.96 -2.50
N LEU A 255 15.32 -6.70 -2.08
CA LEU A 255 14.28 -5.79 -2.55
C LEU A 255 14.40 -5.49 -4.05
N GLU A 256 15.61 -5.29 -4.57
CA GLU A 256 15.86 -5.06 -5.99
C GLU A 256 15.46 -6.26 -6.84
N SER A 257 15.81 -7.48 -6.41
CA SER A 257 15.46 -8.72 -7.12
C SER A 257 13.96 -8.98 -7.18
N HIS A 258 13.17 -8.33 -6.30
CA HIS A 258 11.72 -8.40 -6.25
C HIS A 258 11.03 -7.08 -6.62
N ASP A 259 11.70 -6.23 -7.42
CA ASP A 259 11.15 -4.95 -7.88
C ASP A 259 10.65 -4.08 -6.70
N PHE A 260 11.44 -3.99 -5.64
CA PHE A 260 11.12 -3.33 -4.38
C PHE A 260 9.78 -3.77 -3.76
N CYS A 261 9.33 -4.96 -4.07
CA CYS A 261 8.01 -5.52 -3.71
C CYS A 261 6.83 -4.64 -4.14
N ASN A 262 7.04 -3.70 -5.06
CA ASN A 262 6.04 -2.74 -5.51
C ASN A 262 5.70 -2.89 -7.01
N PRO A 263 4.71 -3.73 -7.37
CA PRO A 263 4.31 -3.90 -8.76
C PRO A 263 3.55 -2.70 -9.34
N HIS A 264 3.18 -1.71 -8.53
CA HIS A 264 2.37 -0.55 -8.92
C HIS A 264 3.17 0.76 -8.99
N GLN A 265 4.50 0.68 -9.08
CA GLN A 265 5.31 1.86 -9.33
C GLN A 265 5.03 2.40 -10.74
N LEU A 266 4.47 3.60 -10.84
CA LEU A 266 3.96 4.17 -12.10
C LEU A 266 5.08 4.61 -13.05
N VAL A 267 6.19 5.13 -12.52
CA VAL A 267 7.32 5.61 -13.31
C VAL A 267 8.56 4.78 -12.97
N ARG A 268 9.24 4.27 -13.99
CA ARG A 268 10.34 3.29 -13.87
C ARG A 268 11.59 3.67 -14.66
N GLY A 269 11.79 4.98 -14.89
CA GLY A 269 13.01 5.48 -15.53
C GLY A 269 14.24 5.26 -14.64
N GLU A 270 15.43 5.32 -15.21
CA GLU A 270 16.69 5.13 -14.48
C GLU A 270 16.81 6.03 -13.24
N ARG A 271 16.39 7.29 -13.37
CA ARG A 271 16.38 8.25 -12.27
C ARG A 271 15.45 7.81 -11.12
N ASP A 272 14.26 7.32 -11.44
CA ASP A 272 13.27 6.91 -10.45
C ASP A 272 13.72 5.62 -9.73
N LEU A 273 14.34 4.69 -10.45
CA LEU A 273 14.92 3.48 -9.86
C LEU A 273 16.13 3.81 -8.96
N ALA A 274 17.01 4.73 -9.40
CA ALA A 274 18.14 5.20 -8.58
C ALA A 274 17.68 5.86 -7.29
N LEU A 275 16.63 6.72 -7.34
CA LEU A 275 16.01 7.35 -6.19
C LEU A 275 15.43 6.30 -5.21
N ARG A 276 14.77 5.28 -5.73
CA ARG A 276 14.25 4.15 -4.94
C ARG A 276 15.36 3.39 -4.23
N ARG A 277 16.44 3.10 -4.93
CA ARG A 277 17.61 2.41 -4.38
C ARG A 277 18.26 3.21 -3.25
N GLU A 278 18.46 4.50 -3.46
CA GLU A 278 19.00 5.41 -2.42
C GLU A 278 18.08 5.49 -1.20
N PHE A 279 16.78 5.65 -1.42
CA PHE A 279 15.78 5.64 -0.37
C PHE A 279 15.85 4.36 0.47
N PHE A 280 15.79 3.18 -0.16
CA PHE A 280 15.80 1.92 0.58
C PHE A 280 17.12 1.68 1.29
N ARG A 281 18.26 2.03 0.68
CA ARG A 281 19.57 1.93 1.34
C ARG A 281 19.57 2.72 2.65
N ARG A 282 19.08 3.95 2.62
CA ARG A 282 18.97 4.78 3.83
C ARG A 282 17.97 4.20 4.81
N TYR A 283 16.80 3.81 4.37
CA TYR A 283 15.74 3.29 5.23
C TYR A 283 16.17 2.02 5.98
N LEU A 284 16.82 1.11 5.27
CA LEU A 284 17.36 -0.12 5.85
C LEU A 284 18.50 0.15 6.84
N SER A 285 19.33 1.18 6.59
CA SER A 285 20.47 1.51 7.49
C SER A 285 20.02 2.12 8.83
N GLU A 286 18.83 2.70 8.90
CA GLU A 286 18.32 3.36 10.11
C GLU A 286 17.46 2.41 10.99
N CYS A 287 17.27 1.14 10.59
CA CYS A 287 16.40 0.17 11.25
C CYS A 287 17.10 -1.18 11.47
N ALA A 288 16.58 -1.98 12.41
CA ALA A 288 16.94 -3.41 12.47
C ALA A 288 16.18 -4.16 11.39
N VAL A 289 16.90 -4.90 10.54
CA VAL A 289 16.30 -5.60 9.39
C VAL A 289 16.42 -7.10 9.56
N PHE A 290 15.30 -7.80 9.37
CA PHE A 290 15.24 -9.26 9.43
C PHE A 290 14.56 -9.84 8.21
N MET A 291 14.98 -11.05 7.79
CA MET A 291 14.28 -11.91 6.85
C MET A 291 13.54 -12.98 7.63
N VAL A 292 12.29 -13.24 7.29
CA VAL A 292 11.50 -14.36 7.78
C VAL A 292 10.95 -15.16 6.62
N ASN A 293 11.24 -16.47 6.61
CA ASN A 293 10.72 -17.42 5.63
C ASN A 293 9.41 -18.03 6.14
N THR A 294 8.29 -17.67 5.53
CA THR A 294 6.94 -18.05 5.97
C THR A 294 6.48 -19.41 5.41
N VAL A 295 7.38 -20.39 5.37
CA VAL A 295 7.06 -21.79 4.94
C VAL A 295 6.36 -22.60 6.01
N CYS A 296 6.48 -22.18 7.28
CA CYS A 296 5.77 -22.76 8.42
C CYS A 296 4.31 -22.29 8.46
N THR A 297 3.57 -22.74 9.48
CA THR A 297 2.20 -22.27 9.72
C THR A 297 2.17 -20.76 9.98
N ALA A 298 0.98 -20.17 9.87
CA ALA A 298 0.80 -18.74 10.16
C ALA A 298 1.20 -18.40 11.60
N GLU A 299 0.81 -19.24 12.58
CA GLU A 299 1.11 -19.04 14.01
C GLU A 299 2.62 -19.19 14.28
N GLU A 300 3.28 -20.24 13.79
CA GLU A 300 4.72 -20.43 13.98
C GLU A 300 5.53 -19.27 13.38
N SER A 301 5.14 -18.81 12.18
CA SER A 301 5.76 -17.63 11.55
C SER A 301 5.54 -16.37 12.39
N GLN A 302 4.33 -16.21 12.95
CA GLN A 302 3.98 -15.10 13.81
C GLN A 302 4.77 -15.09 15.12
N GLU A 303 4.96 -16.24 15.78
CA GLU A 303 5.75 -16.36 16.99
C GLU A 303 7.20 -15.94 16.77
N ARG A 304 7.80 -16.35 15.64
CA ARG A 304 9.16 -15.94 15.26
C ARG A 304 9.27 -14.43 15.05
N ILE A 305 8.34 -13.85 14.30
CA ILE A 305 8.30 -12.40 14.08
C ILE A 305 8.19 -11.66 15.42
N ARG A 306 7.30 -12.09 16.32
CA ARG A 306 7.15 -11.50 17.66
C ARG A 306 8.44 -11.58 18.49
N LYS A 307 9.15 -12.72 18.42
CA LYS A 307 10.43 -12.88 19.09
C LYS A 307 11.48 -11.88 18.57
N LEU A 308 11.66 -11.79 17.25
CA LEU A 308 12.59 -10.85 16.64
C LEU A 308 12.27 -9.39 16.99
N ILE A 309 10.99 -9.02 17.04
CA ILE A 309 10.56 -7.69 17.46
C ILE A 309 10.97 -7.42 18.90
N LYS A 310 10.73 -8.35 19.82
CA LYS A 310 11.10 -8.22 21.25
C LYS A 310 12.61 -8.11 21.50
N GLU A 311 13.45 -8.54 20.57
CA GLU A 311 14.91 -8.37 20.67
C GLU A 311 15.35 -6.93 20.41
N VAL A 312 14.50 -6.09 19.78
CA VAL A 312 14.83 -4.73 19.34
C VAL A 312 14.04 -3.67 20.11
N ILE A 313 12.78 -3.98 20.43
CA ILE A 313 11.85 -3.12 21.15
C ILE A 313 11.82 -3.52 22.61
#